data_50f3beff0b017187a6b0a83ca7a268a0
#
_entry.id   50f3beff0b017187a6b0a83ca7a268a0
#
_cell.length_a   1.000
_cell.length_b   1.000
_cell.length_c   1.000
_cell.angle_alpha   90.00
_cell.angle_beta   90.00
_cell.angle_gamma   90.00
#
_symmetry.space_group_name_H-M   'P 1'
#
loop_
_entity.id
_entity.type
_entity.pdbx_description
1 polymer ?
#
loop_
_entity_poly.entity_id
_entity_poly.type
_entity_poly.pdbx_seq_one_letter_code
_entity_poly.pdbx_strand_id
1 'polypeptide(L)'
;MYYIDTSVLVAYYCPETLSEQVQSFLGEQLKPAVSDLTEVELFSAVARKVRMGDLSPSDGNRILSKYLSHLDGGLFTIIHLESQHWRIARGWIGLFNTSLRTLDALHLAIASAGDFTLVTSDQRLLMAADTLGVKAGKIVIPFKVNSRD
;
A
#
# COMPACT_ATOMS: atom_id res chain seq x y z
N MET A 1 0.76 6.75 -12.64
CA MET A 1 1.49 5.69 -11.89
C MET A 1 0.68 5.29 -10.68
N TYR A 2 0.73 4.03 -10.30
CA TYR A 2 0.05 3.49 -9.12
C TYR A 2 0.98 3.46 -7.92
N TYR A 3 0.47 3.88 -6.77
CA TYR A 3 1.12 3.72 -5.47
C TYR A 3 0.42 2.60 -4.70
N ILE A 4 1.18 1.60 -4.29
CA ILE A 4 0.67 0.36 -3.70
C ILE A 4 0.78 0.45 -2.19
N ASP A 5 -0.35 0.32 -1.48
CA ASP A 5 -0.33 0.28 -0.04
C ASP A 5 0.07 -1.11 0.49
N THR A 6 0.29 -1.18 1.79
CA THR A 6 0.76 -2.41 2.44
C THR A 6 -0.22 -3.56 2.32
N SER A 7 -1.53 -3.30 2.34
CA SER A 7 -2.55 -4.37 2.22
C SER A 7 -2.41 -5.16 0.92
N VAL A 8 -2.09 -4.47 -0.17
CA VAL A 8 -1.89 -5.06 -1.49
C VAL A 8 -0.57 -5.83 -1.54
N LEU A 9 0.51 -5.30 -0.96
CA LEU A 9 1.79 -6.02 -0.87
C LEU A 9 1.68 -7.30 -0.04
N VAL A 10 0.98 -7.25 1.09
CA VAL A 10 0.74 -8.44 1.91
C VAL A 10 0.00 -9.51 1.11
N ALA A 11 -1.03 -9.13 0.36
CA ALA A 11 -1.77 -10.06 -0.49
C ALA A 11 -0.93 -10.60 -1.65
N TYR A 12 0.06 -9.84 -2.12
CA TYR A 12 0.97 -10.29 -3.18
C TYR A 12 1.99 -11.32 -2.67
N TYR A 13 2.59 -11.06 -1.51
CA TYR A 13 3.68 -11.88 -0.98
C TYR A 13 3.24 -13.02 -0.05
N CYS A 14 2.08 -12.87 0.60
CA CYS A 14 1.52 -13.88 1.50
C CYS A 14 0.28 -14.51 0.87
N PRO A 15 0.04 -15.82 1.06
CA PRO A 15 -1.19 -16.45 0.59
C PRO A 15 -2.43 -15.85 1.27
N GLU A 16 -3.26 -15.18 0.49
CA GLU A 16 -4.51 -14.52 0.94
C GLU A 16 -5.60 -14.62 -0.15
N THR A 17 -6.85 -14.28 0.22
CA THR A 17 -8.01 -14.37 -0.68
C THR A 17 -7.83 -13.52 -1.97
N LEU A 18 -7.14 -12.37 -1.88
CA LEU A 18 -6.94 -11.47 -3.02
C LEU A 18 -5.62 -11.68 -3.77
N SER A 19 -4.84 -12.73 -3.43
CA SER A 19 -3.52 -12.93 -4.00
C SER A 19 -3.50 -13.04 -5.52
N GLU A 20 -4.44 -13.78 -6.12
CA GLU A 20 -4.53 -13.93 -7.57
C GLU A 20 -4.84 -12.61 -8.27
N GLN A 21 -5.80 -11.84 -7.74
CA GLN A 21 -6.18 -10.54 -8.27
C GLN A 21 -5.01 -9.55 -8.21
N VAL A 22 -4.30 -9.54 -7.11
CA VAL A 22 -3.13 -8.69 -6.91
C VAL A 22 -2.00 -9.09 -7.85
N GLN A 23 -1.72 -10.37 -8.01
CA GLN A 23 -0.70 -10.87 -8.93
C GLN A 23 -1.01 -10.48 -10.37
N SER A 24 -2.26 -10.65 -10.80
CA SER A 24 -2.71 -10.23 -12.13
C SER A 24 -2.55 -8.72 -12.33
N PHE A 25 -3.00 -7.93 -11.37
CA PHE A 25 -2.90 -6.46 -11.44
C PHE A 25 -1.45 -6.00 -11.49
N LEU A 26 -0.60 -6.46 -10.58
CA LEU A 26 0.81 -6.02 -10.52
C LEU A 26 1.62 -6.51 -11.72
N GLY A 27 1.29 -7.68 -12.28
CA GLY A 27 1.92 -8.20 -13.49
C GLY A 27 1.71 -7.32 -14.72
N GLU A 28 0.65 -6.53 -14.73
CA GLU A 28 0.32 -5.58 -15.81
C GLU A 28 0.95 -4.20 -15.61
N GLN A 29 1.47 -3.91 -14.41
CA GLN A 29 2.01 -2.61 -14.08
C GLN A 29 3.51 -2.51 -14.33
N LEU A 30 3.93 -1.37 -14.88
CA LEU A 30 5.32 -1.06 -15.10
C LEU A 30 5.84 -0.22 -13.91
N LYS A 31 6.67 -0.83 -13.05
CA LYS A 31 7.28 -0.20 -11.89
C LYS A 31 6.28 0.55 -10.99
N PRO A 32 5.28 -0.12 -10.40
CA PRO A 32 4.41 0.55 -9.45
C PRO A 32 5.21 1.11 -8.26
N ALA A 33 4.71 2.20 -7.67
CA ALA A 33 5.40 2.85 -6.57
C ALA A 33 5.07 2.17 -5.23
N VAL A 34 6.08 2.05 -4.39
CA VAL A 34 6.01 1.70 -2.97
C VAL A 34 6.77 2.75 -2.18
N SER A 35 6.74 2.71 -0.85
CA SER A 35 7.47 3.68 -0.03
C SER A 35 8.26 3.01 1.09
N ASP A 36 9.10 3.79 1.77
CA ASP A 36 9.77 3.38 3.00
C ASP A 36 8.75 2.89 4.06
N LEU A 37 7.58 3.52 4.08
CA LEU A 37 6.49 3.15 4.99
C LEU A 37 5.95 1.75 4.66
N THR A 38 5.68 1.44 3.40
CA THR A 38 5.21 0.12 2.95
C THR A 38 6.19 -0.98 3.31
N GLU A 39 7.48 -0.71 3.21
CA GLU A 39 8.52 -1.69 3.58
C GLU A 39 8.42 -2.10 5.05
N VAL A 40 8.42 -1.11 5.95
CA VAL A 40 8.35 -1.38 7.39
C VAL A 40 7.02 -2.05 7.77
N GLU A 41 5.92 -1.63 7.17
CA GLU A 41 4.62 -2.24 7.42
C GLU A 41 4.52 -3.67 6.89
N LEU A 42 5.11 -3.98 5.75
CA LEU A 42 5.18 -5.35 5.23
C LEU A 42 5.97 -6.25 6.19
N PHE A 43 7.13 -5.79 6.67
CA PHE A 43 7.92 -6.50 7.68
C PHE A 43 7.10 -6.75 8.94
N SER A 44 6.38 -5.73 9.42
CA SER A 44 5.51 -5.84 10.59
C SER A 44 4.37 -6.85 10.39
N ALA A 45 3.73 -6.83 9.23
CA ALA A 45 2.65 -7.76 8.89
C ALA A 45 3.14 -9.21 8.83
N VAL A 46 4.28 -9.46 8.21
CA VAL A 46 4.90 -10.79 8.15
C VAL A 46 5.30 -11.27 9.55
N ALA A 47 5.92 -10.40 10.36
CA ALA A 47 6.30 -10.71 11.74
C ALA A 47 5.07 -11.09 12.59
N ARG A 48 3.95 -10.39 12.40
CA ARG A 48 2.69 -10.72 13.07
C ARG A 48 2.19 -12.11 12.66
N LYS A 49 2.21 -12.45 11.37
CA LYS A 49 1.80 -13.78 10.89
C LYS A 49 2.66 -14.90 11.47
N VAL A 50 3.95 -14.66 11.62
CA VAL A 50 4.86 -15.60 12.29
C VAL A 50 4.51 -15.77 13.77
N ARG A 51 4.31 -14.68 14.50
CA ARG A 51 3.91 -14.75 15.92
C ARG A 51 2.58 -15.45 16.13
N MET A 52 1.63 -15.32 15.20
CA MET A 52 0.32 -15.96 15.27
C MET A 52 0.34 -17.42 14.80
N GLY A 53 1.45 -17.91 14.28
CA GLY A 53 1.58 -19.27 13.77
C GLY A 53 1.04 -19.49 12.35
N ASP A 54 0.64 -18.42 11.65
CA ASP A 54 0.17 -18.50 10.26
C ASP A 54 1.29 -18.76 9.26
N LEU A 55 2.51 -18.37 9.62
CA LEU A 55 3.74 -18.60 8.87
C LEU A 55 4.83 -19.15 9.80
N SER A 56 5.66 -20.05 9.27
CA SER A 56 6.91 -20.41 9.94
C SER A 56 7.92 -19.24 9.86
N PRO A 57 8.89 -19.14 10.79
CA PRO A 57 9.99 -18.16 10.65
C PRO A 57 10.76 -18.30 9.34
N SER A 58 10.93 -19.52 8.85
CA SER A 58 11.58 -19.79 7.56
C SER A 58 10.80 -19.23 6.38
N ASP A 59 9.49 -19.40 6.36
CA ASP A 59 8.62 -18.85 5.33
C ASP A 59 8.55 -17.32 5.40
N GLY A 60 8.49 -16.77 6.60
CA GLY A 60 8.58 -15.32 6.82
C GLY A 60 9.86 -14.73 6.24
N ASN A 61 11.01 -15.33 6.54
CA ASN A 61 12.30 -14.90 5.99
C ASN A 61 12.34 -14.99 4.46
N ARG A 62 11.77 -16.03 3.90
CA ARG A 62 11.69 -16.20 2.43
C ARG A 62 10.87 -15.09 1.78
N ILE A 63 9.72 -14.75 2.36
CA ILE A 63 8.85 -13.67 1.89
C ILE A 63 9.58 -12.33 1.91
N LEU A 64 10.20 -11.98 3.04
CA LEU A 64 10.90 -10.71 3.19
C LEU A 64 12.11 -10.60 2.25
N SER A 65 12.87 -11.69 2.09
CA SER A 65 13.99 -11.75 1.16
C SER A 65 13.55 -11.58 -0.30
N LYS A 66 12.41 -12.15 -0.66
CA LYS A 66 11.83 -11.97 -2.00
C LYS A 66 11.45 -10.53 -2.27
N TYR A 67 10.82 -9.86 -1.30
CA TYR A 67 10.49 -8.44 -1.43
C TYR A 67 11.76 -7.58 -1.62
N LEU A 68 12.77 -7.77 -0.79
CA LEU A 68 14.04 -7.04 -0.93
C LEU A 68 14.72 -7.30 -2.26
N SER A 69 14.69 -8.53 -2.76
CA SER A 69 15.20 -8.89 -4.09
C SER A 69 14.44 -8.16 -5.21
N HIS A 70 13.14 -8.00 -5.08
CA HIS A 70 12.33 -7.25 -6.03
C HIS A 70 12.66 -5.75 -6.02
N LEU A 71 12.92 -5.18 -4.84
CA LEU A 71 13.39 -3.79 -4.72
C LEU A 71 14.75 -3.62 -5.43
N ASP A 72 15.71 -4.47 -5.12
CA ASP A 72 17.06 -4.43 -5.72
C ASP A 72 17.01 -4.66 -7.24
N GLY A 73 16.09 -5.49 -7.68
CA GLY A 73 15.85 -5.75 -9.11
C GLY A 73 15.11 -4.64 -9.85
N GLY A 74 14.69 -3.59 -9.15
CA GLY A 74 14.01 -2.44 -9.75
C GLY A 74 12.57 -2.71 -10.22
N LEU A 75 11.87 -3.69 -9.61
CA LEU A 75 10.47 -3.95 -9.91
C LEU A 75 9.55 -2.84 -9.42
N PHE A 76 9.97 -2.09 -8.42
CA PHE A 76 9.21 -1.00 -7.84
C PHE A 76 9.95 0.33 -7.96
N THR A 77 9.19 1.41 -8.03
CA THR A 77 9.71 2.77 -7.79
C THR A 77 9.58 3.06 -6.30
N ILE A 78 10.69 3.40 -5.64
CA ILE A 78 10.68 3.67 -4.19
C ILE A 78 10.47 5.15 -3.95
N ILE A 79 9.44 5.49 -3.17
CA ILE A 79 9.15 6.85 -2.72
C ILE A 79 9.63 6.99 -1.28
N HIS A 80 10.54 7.91 -1.06
CA HIS A 80 11.02 8.21 0.29
C HIS A 80 10.09 9.20 0.98
N LEU A 81 9.85 9.00 2.28
CA LEU A 81 9.08 9.94 3.07
C LEU A 81 9.85 11.24 3.26
N GLU A 82 9.17 12.35 2.97
CA GLU A 82 9.70 13.70 3.09
C GLU A 82 8.84 14.53 4.04
N SER A 83 9.36 15.66 4.47
CA SER A 83 8.66 16.59 5.39
C SER A 83 7.27 16.98 4.89
N GLN A 84 7.09 17.13 3.58
CA GLN A 84 5.80 17.45 2.99
C GLN A 84 4.72 16.39 3.27
N HIS A 85 5.08 15.11 3.25
CA HIS A 85 4.13 14.02 3.52
C HIS A 85 3.59 14.10 4.94
N TRP A 86 4.46 14.36 5.90
CA TRP A 86 4.06 14.55 7.30
C TRP A 86 3.15 15.75 7.49
N ARG A 87 3.44 16.87 6.83
CA ARG A 87 2.59 18.07 6.91
C ARG A 87 1.21 17.86 6.30
N ILE A 88 1.13 17.20 5.14
CA ILE A 88 -0.15 16.88 4.49
C ILE A 88 -0.97 15.95 5.38
N ALA A 89 -0.37 14.87 5.87
CA ALA A 89 -1.03 13.90 6.74
C ALA A 89 -1.58 14.56 8.00
N ARG A 90 -0.77 15.36 8.67
CA ARG A 90 -1.16 16.14 9.86
C ARG A 90 -2.35 17.06 9.56
N GLY A 91 -2.30 17.76 8.44
CA GLY A 91 -3.38 18.68 8.03
C GLY A 91 -4.71 17.95 7.83
N TRP A 92 -4.69 16.80 7.18
CA TRP A 92 -5.91 16.01 6.96
C TRP A 92 -6.49 15.43 8.25
N ILE A 93 -5.65 14.88 9.11
CA ILE A 93 -6.10 14.37 10.41
C ILE A 93 -6.77 15.49 11.21
N GLY A 94 -6.21 16.70 11.17
CA GLY A 94 -6.72 17.87 11.86
C GLY A 94 -8.03 18.45 11.32
N LEU A 95 -8.53 17.97 10.18
CA LEU A 95 -9.85 18.36 9.65
C LEU A 95 -11.01 17.65 10.37
N PHE A 96 -10.76 16.56 11.09
CA PHE A 96 -11.75 15.75 11.82
C PHE A 96 -12.92 15.23 10.97
N ASN A 97 -12.72 15.09 9.67
CA ASN A 97 -13.76 14.69 8.71
C ASN A 97 -13.58 13.26 8.17
N THR A 98 -12.60 12.54 8.67
CA THR A 98 -12.32 11.13 8.32
C THR A 98 -11.95 10.34 9.58
N SER A 99 -11.93 9.01 9.47
CA SER A 99 -11.43 8.10 10.50
C SER A 99 -9.94 7.75 10.31
N LEU A 100 -9.17 8.61 9.64
CA LEU A 100 -7.77 8.36 9.33
C LEU A 100 -6.91 8.18 10.57
N ARG A 101 -6.09 7.14 10.55
CA ARG A 101 -4.98 6.95 11.46
C ARG A 101 -3.69 7.49 10.84
N THR A 102 -2.64 7.60 11.64
CA THR A 102 -1.36 8.18 11.21
C THR A 102 -0.80 7.54 9.94
N LEU A 103 -0.73 6.20 9.89
CA LEU A 103 -0.12 5.49 8.76
C LEU A 103 -0.98 5.61 7.50
N ASP A 104 -2.30 5.54 7.64
CA ASP A 104 -3.25 5.73 6.53
C ASP A 104 -3.13 7.13 5.92
N ALA A 105 -3.03 8.13 6.78
CA ALA A 105 -2.85 9.52 6.34
C ALA A 105 -1.53 9.70 5.58
N LEU A 106 -0.47 9.04 6.00
CA LEU A 106 0.82 9.07 5.31
C LEU A 106 0.76 8.39 3.93
N HIS A 107 0.08 7.26 3.81
CA HIS A 107 -0.12 6.62 2.50
C HIS A 107 -0.87 7.55 1.54
N LEU A 108 -1.95 8.18 2.00
CA LEU A 108 -2.68 9.15 1.19
C LEU A 108 -1.85 10.39 0.84
N ALA A 109 -1.03 10.87 1.78
CA ALA A 109 -0.15 12.00 1.55
C ALA A 109 0.90 11.71 0.46
N ILE A 110 1.49 10.51 0.49
CA ILE A 110 2.44 10.07 -0.54
C ILE A 110 1.75 10.01 -1.91
N ALA A 111 0.58 9.41 -1.98
CA ALA A 111 -0.18 9.30 -3.22
C ALA A 111 -0.56 10.68 -3.78
N SER A 112 -1.04 11.57 -2.92
CA SER A 112 -1.44 12.93 -3.30
C SER A 112 -0.27 13.78 -3.78
N ALA A 113 0.84 13.78 -3.04
CA ALA A 113 2.01 14.58 -3.37
C ALA A 113 2.67 14.16 -4.69
N GLY A 114 2.62 12.87 -5.02
CA GLY A 114 3.17 12.34 -6.26
C GLY A 114 2.17 12.27 -7.41
N ASP A 115 0.95 12.70 -7.22
CA ASP A 115 -0.17 12.52 -8.16
C ASP A 115 -0.34 11.06 -8.61
N PHE A 116 -0.17 10.13 -7.66
CA PHE A 116 -0.37 8.71 -7.88
C PHE A 116 -1.82 8.31 -7.64
N THR A 117 -2.25 7.23 -8.29
CA THR A 117 -3.47 6.53 -7.90
C THR A 117 -3.12 5.51 -6.82
N LEU A 118 -3.67 5.68 -5.62
CA LEU A 118 -3.51 4.72 -4.53
C LEU A 118 -4.24 3.42 -4.86
N VAL A 119 -3.58 2.29 -4.71
CA VAL A 119 -4.18 0.96 -4.84
C VAL A 119 -4.22 0.29 -3.48
N THR A 120 -5.41 -0.06 -3.03
CA THR A 120 -5.64 -0.63 -1.69
C THR A 120 -6.70 -1.72 -1.72
N SER A 121 -6.67 -2.62 -0.75
CA SER A 121 -7.77 -3.53 -0.41
C SER A 121 -8.56 -3.05 0.82
N ASP A 122 -8.14 -1.98 1.47
CA ASP A 122 -8.76 -1.43 2.67
C ASP A 122 -9.89 -0.47 2.32
N GLN A 123 -11.13 -0.87 2.64
CA GLN A 123 -12.32 -0.06 2.37
C GLN A 123 -12.31 1.28 3.11
N ARG A 124 -11.78 1.32 4.33
CA ARG A 124 -11.74 2.56 5.14
C ARG A 124 -10.77 3.56 4.54
N LEU A 125 -9.62 3.09 4.06
CA LEU A 125 -8.64 3.92 3.37
C LEU A 125 -9.22 4.47 2.04
N LEU A 126 -9.92 3.63 1.30
CA LEU A 126 -10.59 4.03 0.07
C LEU A 126 -11.64 5.13 0.31
N MET A 127 -12.44 5.00 1.38
CA MET A 127 -13.44 6.02 1.76
C MET A 127 -12.79 7.34 2.15
N ALA A 128 -11.70 7.30 2.91
CA ALA A 128 -10.95 8.49 3.28
C ALA A 128 -10.33 9.18 2.04
N ALA A 129 -9.77 8.40 1.12
CA ALA A 129 -9.27 8.92 -0.15
C ALA A 129 -10.36 9.67 -0.92
N ASP A 130 -11.56 9.11 -0.97
CA ASP A 130 -12.70 9.75 -1.61
C ASP A 130 -13.06 11.09 -0.97
N THR A 131 -13.15 11.13 0.35
CA THR A 131 -13.43 12.35 1.13
C THR A 131 -12.39 13.44 0.88
N LEU A 132 -11.11 13.07 0.77
CA LEU A 132 -9.98 13.99 0.64
C LEU A 132 -9.61 14.32 -0.82
N GLY A 133 -10.31 13.75 -1.78
CA GLY A 133 -10.04 14.00 -3.21
C GLY A 133 -8.78 13.33 -3.74
N VAL A 134 -8.28 12.29 -3.08
CA VAL A 134 -7.13 11.51 -3.54
C VAL A 134 -7.59 10.41 -4.48
N LYS A 135 -6.94 10.28 -5.64
CA LYS A 135 -7.22 9.20 -6.58
C LYS A 135 -6.90 7.85 -5.95
N ALA A 136 -7.87 6.95 -5.90
CA ALA A 136 -7.69 5.64 -5.32
C ALA A 136 -8.55 4.59 -6.03
N GLY A 137 -8.10 3.35 -6.00
CA GLY A 137 -8.82 2.21 -6.52
C GLY A 137 -8.69 1.01 -5.59
N LYS A 138 -9.77 0.23 -5.51
CA LYS A 138 -9.80 -1.03 -4.76
C LYS A 138 -9.44 -2.19 -5.68
N ILE A 139 -8.63 -3.12 -5.17
CA ILE A 139 -8.39 -4.38 -5.88
C ILE A 139 -9.68 -5.21 -5.89
N VAL A 140 -10.26 -5.32 -7.07
CA VAL A 140 -11.40 -6.18 -7.42
C VAL A 140 -11.20 -6.66 -8.85
N ILE A 141 -11.97 -7.63 -9.32
CA ILE A 141 -11.93 -8.04 -10.73
C ILE A 141 -13.21 -7.56 -11.41
N PRO A 142 -13.13 -6.72 -12.47
CA PRO A 142 -11.97 -5.94 -12.92
C PRO A 142 -11.57 -4.85 -11.91
N PHE A 143 -10.32 -4.39 -11.97
CA PHE A 143 -9.85 -3.27 -11.13
C PHE A 143 -10.67 -2.02 -11.39
N LYS A 144 -11.15 -1.39 -10.32
CA LYS A 144 -11.97 -0.19 -10.39
C LYS A 144 -11.30 0.96 -9.67
N VAL A 145 -11.17 2.08 -10.35
CA VAL A 145 -10.70 3.35 -9.78
C VAL A 145 -11.91 4.23 -9.48
N ASN A 146 -11.85 5.01 -8.43
CA ASN A 146 -12.86 6.04 -8.16
C ASN A 146 -12.92 6.99 -9.35
N SER A 147 -14.05 6.99 -10.06
CA SER A 147 -14.29 7.97 -11.10
C SER A 147 -14.63 9.31 -10.42
N ARG A 148 -13.62 10.15 -10.29
CA ARG A 148 -13.82 11.58 -10.10
C ARG A 148 -13.46 12.23 -11.41
N ASP A 149 -14.49 12.55 -12.16
CA ASP A 149 -14.41 13.48 -13.27
C ASP A 149 -14.17 14.90 -12.75
#